data_c686a04dadda6bbd3f61bf1e7d0682e4
#
_entry.id   c686a04dadda6bbd3f61bf1e7d0682e4
#
_cell.length_a   1.000
_cell.length_b   1.000
_cell.length_c   1.000
_cell.angle_alpha   90.00
_cell.angle_beta   90.00
_cell.angle_gamma   90.00
#
_symmetry.space_group_name_H-M   'P 1'
#
loop_
_entity.id
_entity.type
_entity.pdbx_description
1 polymer ?
#
loop_
_entity_poly.entity_id
_entity_poly.type
_entity_poly.pdbx_seq_one_letter_code
_entity_poly.pdbx_strand_id
1 'polypeptide(L)'
;MPTPYARISGEHFMDRRIAQPSVCAAFCMAALGLGILAAHAGPCSAKIAQFELAVRQSAGKPNAGPFGPQSIGAQIDRQPTPASIKRAKERAQAQFAATLARAKRLDAQGNRAGCRRALATAKDMYNLQ
;
A
#
# COMPACT_ATOMS: atom_id res chain seq x y z
N MET A 1 -14.19 14.34 -76.72
CA MET A 1 -15.11 15.28 -76.08
C MET A 1 -14.50 15.63 -74.72
N PRO A 2 -14.09 16.88 -74.53
CA PRO A 2 -13.24 17.26 -73.40
C PRO A 2 -14.08 17.62 -72.19
N THR A 3 -13.64 17.21 -71.03
CA THR A 3 -14.14 17.63 -69.73
C THR A 3 -13.47 18.93 -69.29
N PRO A 4 -14.19 19.88 -68.74
CA PRO A 4 -13.58 21.13 -68.25
C PRO A 4 -13.05 21.01 -66.83
N TYR A 5 -11.87 21.50 -66.70
CA TYR A 5 -11.19 21.89 -65.51
C TYR A 5 -12.06 22.81 -64.66
N ALA A 6 -12.25 22.47 -63.39
CA ALA A 6 -12.67 23.45 -62.41
C ALA A 6 -11.49 23.77 -61.47
N ARG A 7 -10.89 24.90 -61.74
CA ARG A 7 -9.90 25.62 -60.94
C ARG A 7 -10.62 26.14 -59.70
N ILE A 8 -10.20 25.71 -58.53
CA ILE A 8 -10.53 26.43 -57.29
C ILE A 8 -9.24 26.94 -56.71
N SER A 9 -9.09 28.22 -56.93
CA SER A 9 -8.10 29.10 -56.35
C SER A 9 -8.42 29.36 -54.87
N GLY A 10 -7.40 29.67 -54.18
CA GLY A 10 -7.42 30.69 -53.14
C GLY A 10 -7.55 30.15 -51.72
N GLU A 11 -6.37 30.15 -51.11
CA GLU A 11 -6.08 31.18 -50.12
C GLU A 11 -7.01 31.20 -48.92
N HIS A 12 -6.57 30.58 -47.89
CA HIS A 12 -6.46 31.23 -46.56
C HIS A 12 -5.68 30.33 -45.64
N PHE A 13 -4.36 30.28 -45.93
CA PHE A 13 -3.41 29.85 -44.94
C PHE A 13 -3.10 31.08 -44.06
N MET A 14 -4.08 31.49 -43.29
CA MET A 14 -3.91 32.45 -42.21
C MET A 14 -3.76 31.72 -40.91
N ASP A 15 -2.52 31.56 -40.52
CA ASP A 15 -1.95 32.01 -39.26
C ASP A 15 -2.90 31.87 -38.05
N ARG A 16 -2.97 30.66 -37.49
CA ARG A 16 -3.35 30.48 -36.10
C ARG A 16 -2.13 30.05 -35.30
N ARG A 17 -1.14 30.94 -35.26
CA ARG A 17 -0.24 31.03 -34.13
C ARG A 17 -1.01 31.63 -32.96
N ILE A 18 -1.96 30.90 -32.44
CA ILE A 18 -2.52 31.23 -31.13
C ILE A 18 -1.65 30.48 -30.13
N ALA A 19 -0.78 31.28 -29.54
CA ALA A 19 -0.05 31.00 -28.34
C ALA A 19 -0.84 30.06 -27.41
N GLN A 20 -0.31 28.88 -27.14
CA GLN A 20 -0.70 28.05 -26.02
C GLN A 20 0.42 28.08 -24.95
N PRO A 21 0.54 29.16 -24.17
CA PRO A 21 1.42 29.14 -23.00
C PRO A 21 0.74 28.58 -21.74
N SER A 22 -0.57 28.31 -21.78
CA SER A 22 -1.32 27.99 -20.55
C SER A 22 -1.35 26.52 -20.16
N VAL A 23 -1.12 25.59 -21.08
CA VAL A 23 -1.25 24.15 -20.79
C VAL A 23 0.00 23.60 -20.09
N CYS A 24 1.18 24.12 -20.41
CA CYS A 24 2.41 23.69 -19.74
C CYS A 24 2.49 24.12 -18.28
N ALA A 25 1.94 25.29 -17.94
CA ALA A 25 1.93 25.78 -16.56
C ALA A 25 1.04 24.93 -15.64
N ALA A 26 -0.09 24.45 -16.14
CA ALA A 26 -1.00 23.59 -15.37
C ALA A 26 -0.41 22.18 -15.11
N PHE A 27 0.36 21.64 -16.06
CA PHE A 27 1.03 20.35 -15.90
C PHE A 27 2.19 20.40 -14.92
N CYS A 28 2.94 21.50 -14.87
CA CYS A 28 4.03 21.66 -13.90
C CYS A 28 3.52 21.76 -12.46
N MET A 29 2.35 22.38 -12.23
CA MET A 29 1.75 22.44 -10.88
C MET A 29 1.21 21.10 -10.40
N ALA A 30 0.70 20.25 -11.29
CA ALA A 30 0.25 18.91 -10.94
C ALA A 30 1.42 17.97 -10.57
N ALA A 31 2.58 18.13 -11.21
CA ALA A 31 3.78 17.34 -10.91
C ALA A 31 4.40 17.70 -9.54
N LEU A 32 4.32 18.95 -9.12
CA LEU A 32 4.80 19.40 -7.81
C LEU A 32 3.93 18.92 -6.65
N GLY A 33 2.63 18.72 -6.87
CA GLY A 33 1.70 18.22 -5.85
C GLY A 33 1.90 16.75 -5.49
N LEU A 34 2.34 15.92 -6.43
CA LEU A 34 2.60 14.48 -6.22
C LEU A 34 3.92 14.21 -5.49
N GLY A 35 4.89 15.12 -5.55
CA GLY A 35 6.19 14.99 -4.89
C GLY A 35 6.13 15.17 -3.37
N ILE A 36 5.12 15.87 -2.85
CA ILE A 36 5.01 16.18 -1.42
C ILE A 36 4.52 14.97 -0.60
N LEU A 37 3.75 14.07 -1.20
CA LEU A 37 3.28 12.85 -0.53
C LEU A 37 4.40 11.81 -0.31
N ALA A 38 5.45 11.82 -1.13
CA ALA A 38 6.59 10.93 -0.96
C ALA A 38 7.54 11.37 0.19
N ALA A 39 7.51 12.66 0.57
CA ALA A 39 8.38 13.22 1.60
C ALA A 39 8.00 12.79 3.03
N HIS A 40 6.83 12.19 3.23
CA HIS A 40 6.36 11.70 4.52
C HIS A 40 6.50 10.18 4.71
N ALA A 41 7.10 9.49 3.75
CA ALA A 41 7.43 8.08 3.92
C ALA A 41 8.54 7.95 4.97
N GLY A 42 8.21 7.33 6.09
CA GLY A 42 9.16 7.11 7.16
C GLY A 42 10.27 6.12 6.78
N PRO A 43 11.28 5.98 7.65
CA PRO A 43 12.49 5.21 7.35
C PRO A 43 12.27 3.69 7.19
N CYS A 44 11.14 3.15 7.57
CA CYS A 44 10.83 1.74 7.34
C CYS A 44 9.49 1.47 6.64
N SER A 45 8.86 2.50 6.08
CA SER A 45 7.59 2.43 5.36
C SER A 45 7.58 1.39 4.24
N ALA A 46 8.64 1.31 3.44
CA ALA A 46 8.75 0.30 2.38
C ALA A 46 8.68 -1.14 2.93
N LYS A 47 9.32 -1.41 4.07
CA LYS A 47 9.29 -2.73 4.71
C LYS A 47 7.93 -3.06 5.30
N ILE A 48 7.21 -2.06 5.84
CA ILE A 48 5.82 -2.21 6.29
C ILE A 48 4.94 -2.55 5.10
N ALA A 49 5.04 -1.81 3.99
CA ALA A 49 4.23 -2.03 2.79
C ALA A 49 4.46 -3.42 2.18
N GLN A 50 5.71 -3.87 2.10
CA GLN A 50 6.05 -5.23 1.65
C GLN A 50 5.42 -6.30 2.56
N PHE A 51 5.49 -6.12 3.87
CA PHE A 51 4.89 -7.05 4.81
C PHE A 51 3.36 -7.08 4.70
N GLU A 52 2.71 -5.92 4.60
CA GLU A 52 1.26 -5.84 4.39
C GLU A 52 0.81 -6.49 3.08
N LEU A 53 1.61 -6.36 2.03
CA LEU A 53 1.34 -7.05 0.77
C LEU A 53 1.42 -8.58 0.95
N ALA A 54 2.47 -9.07 1.62
CA ALA A 54 2.61 -10.50 1.92
C ALA A 54 1.45 -11.03 2.77
N VAL A 55 1.00 -10.27 3.77
CA VAL A 55 -0.18 -10.59 4.58
C VAL A 55 -1.43 -10.71 3.72
N ARG A 56 -1.67 -9.75 2.80
CA ARG A 56 -2.80 -9.81 1.87
C ARG A 56 -2.73 -11.00 0.92
N GLN A 57 -1.55 -11.31 0.40
CA GLN A 57 -1.35 -12.45 -0.51
C GLN A 57 -1.52 -13.80 0.18
N SER A 58 -1.28 -13.87 1.49
CA SER A 58 -1.49 -15.07 2.28
C SER A 58 -2.92 -15.21 2.79
N ALA A 59 -3.76 -14.19 2.65
CA ALA A 59 -5.15 -14.24 3.07
C ALA A 59 -5.89 -15.39 2.37
N GLY A 60 -6.56 -16.22 3.15
CA GLY A 60 -7.26 -17.43 2.65
C GLY A 60 -6.42 -18.70 2.64
N LYS A 61 -5.10 -18.65 2.88
CA LYS A 61 -4.32 -19.87 3.09
C LYS A 61 -4.65 -20.46 4.47
N PRO A 62 -4.81 -21.80 4.59
CA PRO A 62 -5.32 -22.43 5.81
C PRO A 62 -4.42 -22.22 7.04
N ASN A 63 -3.10 -22.07 6.81
CA ASN A 63 -2.11 -21.93 7.88
C ASN A 63 -1.54 -20.50 8.02
N ALA A 64 -2.03 -19.54 7.25
CA ALA A 64 -1.59 -18.16 7.34
C ALA A 64 -2.40 -17.40 8.37
N GLY A 65 -1.74 -16.58 9.17
CA GLY A 65 -2.40 -15.70 10.12
C GLY A 65 -1.62 -15.54 11.42
N PRO A 66 -2.09 -14.62 12.28
CA PRO A 66 -1.47 -14.43 13.57
C PRO A 66 -1.84 -15.60 14.51
N PHE A 67 -0.82 -16.22 15.07
CA PHE A 67 -0.94 -17.28 16.06
C PHE A 67 -0.51 -16.78 17.43
N GLY A 68 -1.32 -17.08 18.44
CA GLY A 68 -0.87 -16.96 19.83
C GLY A 68 0.13 -18.07 20.16
N PRO A 69 1.09 -17.83 21.07
CA PRO A 69 1.99 -18.88 21.54
C PRO A 69 1.16 -20.02 22.15
N GLN A 70 1.28 -21.21 21.58
CA GLN A 70 0.67 -22.41 22.12
C GLN A 70 1.66 -23.05 23.09
N SER A 71 1.38 -22.98 24.39
CA SER A 71 2.16 -23.74 25.36
C SER A 71 1.74 -25.22 25.30
N ILE A 72 2.74 -26.12 25.36
CA ILE A 72 2.52 -27.57 25.37
C ILE A 72 1.58 -27.96 26.53
N GLY A 73 1.65 -27.29 27.68
CA GLY A 73 0.74 -27.49 28.81
C GLY A 73 -0.73 -27.20 28.51
N ALA A 74 -1.01 -26.24 27.62
CA ALA A 74 -2.38 -25.94 27.21
C ALA A 74 -3.01 -27.03 26.32
N GLN A 75 -2.19 -27.89 25.72
CA GLN A 75 -2.64 -28.98 24.86
C GLN A 75 -2.96 -30.27 25.65
N ILE A 76 -2.39 -30.42 26.83
CA ILE A 76 -2.50 -31.65 27.62
C ILE A 76 -3.73 -31.65 28.54
N ASP A 77 -4.11 -30.50 29.11
CA ASP A 77 -5.13 -30.46 30.19
C ASP A 77 -6.56 -30.16 29.75
N ARG A 78 -6.78 -29.64 28.54
CA ARG A 78 -8.15 -29.34 28.05
C ARG A 78 -8.22 -29.41 26.54
N GLN A 79 -9.11 -30.26 26.06
CA GLN A 79 -9.49 -30.24 24.63
C GLN A 79 -10.10 -28.87 24.30
N PRO A 80 -9.49 -28.09 23.38
CA PRO A 80 -9.94 -26.72 23.09
C PRO A 80 -11.34 -26.76 22.48
N THR A 81 -12.28 -26.04 23.07
CA THR A 81 -13.62 -25.89 22.51
C THR A 81 -13.60 -24.93 21.31
N PRO A 82 -14.54 -25.05 20.34
CA PRO A 82 -14.63 -24.10 19.22
C PRO A 82 -14.71 -22.64 19.68
N ALA A 83 -15.39 -22.37 20.79
CA ALA A 83 -15.50 -21.02 21.36
C ALA A 83 -14.16 -20.52 21.93
N SER A 84 -13.35 -21.39 22.55
CA SER A 84 -12.01 -21.00 23.04
C SER A 84 -11.04 -20.74 21.90
N ILE A 85 -11.08 -21.54 20.85
CA ILE A 85 -10.27 -21.34 19.63
C ILE A 85 -10.63 -20.02 18.98
N LYS A 86 -11.92 -19.71 18.80
CA LYS A 86 -12.37 -18.44 18.25
C LYS A 86 -11.82 -17.25 19.04
N ARG A 87 -11.98 -17.26 20.36
CA ARG A 87 -11.47 -16.20 21.25
C ARG A 87 -9.95 -16.06 21.17
N ALA A 88 -9.21 -17.17 21.08
CA ALA A 88 -7.76 -17.13 20.93
C ALA A 88 -7.32 -16.48 19.60
N LYS A 89 -7.99 -16.83 18.50
CA LYS A 89 -7.77 -16.22 17.18
C LYS A 89 -8.05 -14.71 17.19
N GLU A 90 -9.18 -14.30 17.76
CA GLU A 90 -9.55 -12.88 17.87
C GLU A 90 -8.51 -12.07 18.67
N ARG A 91 -8.02 -12.62 19.78
CA ARG A 91 -6.94 -11.99 20.58
C ARG A 91 -5.64 -11.89 19.78
N ALA A 92 -5.23 -12.96 19.10
CA ALA A 92 -4.02 -12.95 18.27
C ALA A 92 -4.10 -11.92 17.14
N GLN A 93 -5.26 -11.82 16.48
CA GLN A 93 -5.51 -10.81 15.45
C GLN A 93 -5.45 -9.37 16.01
N ALA A 94 -6.05 -9.13 17.17
CA ALA A 94 -6.03 -7.84 17.83
C ALA A 94 -4.60 -7.43 18.24
N GLN A 95 -3.82 -8.34 18.79
CA GLN A 95 -2.42 -8.11 19.16
C GLN A 95 -1.54 -7.83 17.94
N PHE A 96 -1.72 -8.59 16.87
CA PHE A 96 -1.03 -8.36 15.60
C PHE A 96 -1.35 -6.98 15.02
N ALA A 97 -2.63 -6.62 14.94
CA ALA A 97 -3.08 -5.32 14.44
C ALA A 97 -2.49 -4.16 15.28
N ALA A 98 -2.49 -4.27 16.61
CA ALA A 98 -1.92 -3.27 17.51
C ALA A 98 -0.41 -3.13 17.31
N THR A 99 0.31 -4.24 17.14
CA THR A 99 1.77 -4.25 16.93
C THR A 99 2.14 -3.63 15.59
N LEU A 100 1.41 -3.94 14.52
CA LEU A 100 1.62 -3.33 13.21
C LEU A 100 1.30 -1.83 13.22
N ALA A 101 0.22 -1.43 13.90
CA ALA A 101 -0.11 -0.02 14.10
C ALA A 101 0.98 0.73 14.87
N ARG A 102 1.59 0.09 15.88
CA ARG A 102 2.75 0.64 16.59
C ARG A 102 3.95 0.84 15.65
N ALA A 103 4.26 -0.12 14.79
CA ALA A 103 5.32 0.02 13.80
C ALA A 103 5.09 1.24 12.89
N LYS A 104 3.87 1.42 12.39
CA LYS A 104 3.49 2.58 11.57
C LYS A 104 3.64 3.91 12.31
N ARG A 105 3.22 3.99 13.57
CA ARG A 105 3.37 5.21 14.38
C ARG A 105 4.84 5.56 14.60
N LEU A 106 5.68 4.56 14.90
CA LEU A 106 7.11 4.76 15.09
C LEU A 106 7.82 5.17 13.79
N ASP A 107 7.35 4.67 12.66
CA ASP A 107 7.81 5.09 11.34
C ASP A 107 7.48 6.56 11.06
N ALA A 108 6.23 6.97 11.31
CA ALA A 108 5.79 8.36 11.16
C ALA A 108 6.56 9.34 12.09
N GLN A 109 7.02 8.86 13.23
CA GLN A 109 7.85 9.61 14.16
C GLN A 109 9.34 9.63 13.80
N GLY A 110 9.75 8.99 12.70
CA GLY A 110 11.15 8.86 12.29
C GLY A 110 11.96 7.89 13.16
N ASN A 111 11.35 7.18 14.11
CA ASN A 111 12.03 6.24 14.99
C ASN A 111 12.30 4.91 14.27
N ARG A 112 13.36 4.90 13.46
CA ARG A 112 13.78 3.76 12.64
C ARG A 112 14.03 2.48 13.46
N ALA A 113 14.69 2.59 14.59
CA ALA A 113 15.02 1.44 15.43
C ALA A 113 13.76 0.84 16.07
N GLY A 114 12.86 1.68 16.58
CA GLY A 114 11.59 1.28 17.14
C GLY A 114 10.67 0.65 16.11
N CYS A 115 10.56 1.25 14.92
CA CYS A 115 9.79 0.69 13.81
C CYS A 115 10.26 -0.70 13.42
N ARG A 116 11.58 -0.90 13.23
CA ARG A 116 12.12 -2.22 12.87
C ARG A 116 11.83 -3.28 13.92
N ARG A 117 11.96 -2.96 15.21
CA ARG A 117 11.65 -3.89 16.31
C ARG A 117 10.16 -4.26 16.31
N ALA A 118 9.28 -3.27 16.23
CA ALA A 118 7.84 -3.53 16.21
C ALA A 118 7.41 -4.34 14.96
N LEU A 119 8.02 -4.06 13.79
CA LEU A 119 7.76 -4.83 12.58
C LEU A 119 8.29 -6.26 12.66
N ALA A 120 9.45 -6.49 13.28
CA ALA A 120 9.96 -7.83 13.52
C ALA A 120 8.98 -8.63 14.41
N THR A 121 8.54 -8.04 15.52
CA THR A 121 7.53 -8.66 16.39
C THR A 121 6.23 -8.98 15.63
N ALA A 122 5.76 -8.07 14.76
CA ALA A 122 4.57 -8.35 13.94
C ALA A 122 4.78 -9.52 12.97
N LYS A 123 5.97 -9.66 12.39
CA LYS A 123 6.33 -10.79 11.53
C LYS A 123 6.38 -12.10 12.29
N ASP A 124 6.96 -12.09 13.50
CA ASP A 124 7.03 -13.28 14.36
C ASP A 124 5.64 -13.77 14.80
N MET A 125 4.70 -12.82 14.97
CA MET A 125 3.30 -13.13 15.27
C MET A 125 2.52 -13.69 14.09
N TYR A 126 2.97 -13.44 12.86
CA TYR A 126 2.25 -13.78 11.64
C TYR A 126 2.96 -14.88 10.86
N ASN A 127 2.35 -16.05 10.78
CA ASN A 127 2.87 -17.14 9.99
C ASN A 127 2.53 -16.97 8.51
N LEU A 128 3.54 -16.81 7.66
CA LEU A 128 3.47 -16.71 6.20
C LEU A 128 3.86 -18.06 5.57
N GLN A 129 3.11 -19.12 5.80
CA GLN A 129 3.32 -20.40 5.13
C GLN A 129 2.67 -20.43 3.75
#